data_b0273603b7f04c95b448fc91ef441995
#
_entry.id   b0273603b7f04c95b448fc91ef441995
#
_cell.length_a   1.000
_cell.length_b   1.000
_cell.length_c   1.000
_cell.angle_alpha   90.00
_cell.angle_beta   90.00
_cell.angle_gamma   90.00
#
_symmetry.space_group_name_H-M   'P 1'
#
loop_
_entity.id
_entity.type
_entity.pdbx_description
1 polymer ?
#
loop_
_entity_poly.entity_id
_entity_poly.type
_entity_poly.pdbx_seq_one_letter_code
_entity_poly.pdbx_strand_id
1 'polypeptide(L)'
;CNMKTVIKMMHADAGHGWLAVKTKELVELGIADKVSSYSFYKGKTTYLEEDCDATMYINAQTEAGVQVIAKSGKQWATCPVRFFKRVEQLVVSQAAIDEAFEASAKRVLA
;
A
#
# COMPACT_ATOMS: atom_id res chain seq x y z
N CYS A 1 -19.30 17.72 0.92
CA CYS A 1 -18.43 16.92 0.03
C CYS A 1 -18.54 15.45 0.35
N ASN A 2 -18.82 14.66 -0.64
CA ASN A 2 -18.90 13.22 -0.46
C ASN A 2 -17.49 12.64 -0.43
N MET A 3 -17.15 12.04 0.71
CA MET A 3 -15.89 11.34 0.86
C MET A 3 -15.95 10.01 0.11
N LYS A 4 -14.98 9.77 -0.76
CA LYS A 4 -14.86 8.48 -1.42
C LYS A 4 -14.40 7.44 -0.39
N THR A 5 -14.93 6.24 -0.46
CA THR A 5 -14.55 5.15 0.45
C THR A 5 -13.89 4.02 -0.32
N VAL A 6 -12.77 3.54 0.18
CA VAL A 6 -12.09 2.35 -0.34
C VAL A 6 -11.94 1.32 0.78
N ILE A 7 -12.06 0.05 0.42
CA ILE A 7 -11.89 -1.06 1.35
C ILE A 7 -10.59 -1.77 1.01
N LYS A 8 -9.74 -1.95 2.00
CA LYS A 8 -8.47 -2.66 1.86
C LYS A 8 -8.43 -3.82 2.84
N MET A 9 -7.79 -4.92 2.44
CA MET A 9 -7.72 -6.11 3.26
C MET A 9 -6.50 -6.05 4.19
N MET A 10 -6.72 -6.36 5.45
CA MET A 10 -5.68 -6.53 6.45
C MET A 10 -5.34 -8.01 6.58
N HIS A 11 -4.12 -8.38 6.28
CA HIS A 11 -3.61 -9.74 6.43
C HIS A 11 -2.79 -9.82 7.70
N ALA A 12 -3.10 -10.73 8.58
CA ALA A 12 -2.49 -10.77 9.91
C ALA A 12 -2.16 -12.18 10.38
N ASP A 13 -1.12 -12.26 11.21
CA ASP A 13 -0.86 -13.39 12.09
C ASP A 13 -0.83 -12.88 13.54
N ALA A 14 -0.49 -13.74 14.50
CA ALA A 14 -0.50 -13.35 15.90
C ALA A 14 0.47 -12.21 16.25
N GLY A 15 1.52 -12.02 15.45
CA GLY A 15 2.55 -11.01 15.72
C GLY A 15 2.32 -9.67 15.05
N HIS A 16 1.84 -9.69 13.81
CA HIS A 16 1.75 -8.48 12.99
C HIS A 16 0.61 -8.55 11.99
N GLY A 17 0.26 -7.39 11.45
CA GLY A 17 -0.69 -7.25 10.35
C GLY A 17 -0.14 -6.38 9.24
N TRP A 18 -0.62 -6.60 8.02
CA TRP A 18 -0.23 -5.84 6.84
C TRP A 18 -1.45 -5.47 6.02
N LEU A 19 -1.58 -4.20 5.69
CA LEU A 19 -2.66 -3.69 4.85
C LEU A 19 -2.27 -3.82 3.37
N ALA A 20 -3.05 -4.56 2.60
CA ALA A 20 -2.79 -4.76 1.18
C ALA A 20 -3.30 -3.55 0.38
N VAL A 21 -2.39 -2.87 -0.28
CA VAL A 21 -2.73 -1.73 -1.16
C VAL A 21 -2.03 -1.91 -2.50
N LYS A 22 -2.56 -1.27 -3.52
CA LYS A 22 -1.88 -1.26 -4.83
C LYS A 22 -0.67 -0.33 -4.75
N THR A 23 0.48 -0.81 -5.19
CA THR A 23 1.73 -0.01 -5.15
C THR A 23 1.57 1.32 -5.86
N LYS A 24 0.82 1.36 -6.96
CA LYS A 24 0.56 2.61 -7.68
C LYS A 24 -0.15 3.67 -6.83
N GLU A 25 -0.96 3.27 -5.86
CA GLU A 25 -1.62 4.22 -4.94
C GLU A 25 -0.59 4.95 -4.09
N LEU A 26 0.46 4.26 -3.66
CA LEU A 26 1.54 4.86 -2.89
C LEU A 26 2.31 5.89 -3.73
N VAL A 27 2.51 5.58 -5.00
CA VAL A 27 3.16 6.50 -5.94
C VAL A 27 2.28 7.73 -6.17
N GLU A 28 0.99 7.52 -6.41
CA GLU A 28 0.04 8.61 -6.64
C GLU A 28 -0.09 9.54 -5.44
N LEU A 29 0.00 9.00 -4.23
CA LEU A 29 -0.05 9.77 -2.99
C LEU A 29 1.29 10.43 -2.62
N GLY A 30 2.36 10.11 -3.35
CA GLY A 30 3.69 10.65 -3.10
C GLY A 30 4.38 10.08 -1.86
N ILE A 31 3.99 8.89 -1.41
CA ILE A 31 4.53 8.27 -0.20
C ILE A 31 5.29 6.97 -0.44
N ALA A 32 5.46 6.57 -1.69
CA ALA A 32 6.14 5.30 -2.02
C ALA A 32 7.57 5.22 -1.45
N ASP A 33 8.27 6.34 -1.41
CA ASP A 33 9.63 6.44 -0.87
C ASP A 33 9.69 6.49 0.66
N LYS A 34 8.53 6.60 1.32
CA LYS A 34 8.44 6.69 2.78
C LYS A 34 8.07 5.38 3.44
N VAL A 35 7.79 4.34 2.65
CA VAL A 35 7.42 3.03 3.17
C VAL A 35 8.65 2.35 3.77
N SER A 36 8.49 1.82 4.98
CA SER A 36 9.60 1.21 5.73
C SER A 36 9.91 -0.22 5.26
N SER A 37 11.05 -0.73 5.73
CA SER A 37 11.46 -2.12 5.48
C SER A 37 10.63 -3.16 6.26
N TYR A 38 9.75 -2.72 7.15
CA TYR A 38 8.81 -3.61 7.84
C TYR A 38 7.65 -4.05 6.94
N SER A 39 7.49 -3.38 5.83
CA SER A 39 6.48 -3.72 4.83
C SER A 39 7.06 -4.64 3.75
N PHE A 40 6.17 -5.32 3.03
CA PHE A 40 6.55 -6.28 2.00
C PHE A 40 5.82 -5.95 0.71
N TYR A 41 6.27 -6.56 -0.39
CA TYR A 41 5.56 -6.43 -1.66
C TYR A 41 5.58 -7.74 -2.43
N LYS A 42 4.56 -7.90 -3.27
CA LYS A 42 4.48 -9.01 -4.23
C LYS A 42 3.72 -8.51 -5.45
N GLY A 43 4.35 -8.61 -6.62
CA GLY A 43 3.74 -8.10 -7.86
C GLY A 43 3.42 -6.62 -7.77
N LYS A 44 2.16 -6.26 -7.97
CA LYS A 44 1.69 -4.87 -7.97
C LYS A 44 1.07 -4.46 -6.62
N THR A 45 1.18 -5.31 -5.61
CA THR A 45 0.61 -5.08 -4.28
C THR A 45 1.72 -4.86 -3.27
N THR A 46 1.55 -3.84 -2.43
CA THR A 46 2.41 -3.59 -1.27
C THR A 46 1.61 -3.88 -0.01
N TYR A 47 2.21 -4.59 0.91
CA TYR A 47 1.61 -4.97 2.19
C TYR A 47 2.21 -4.10 3.27
N LEU A 48 1.44 -3.08 3.69
CA LEU A 48 1.89 -2.04 4.61
C LEU A 48 1.77 -2.50 6.06
N GLU A 49 2.87 -2.43 6.81
CA GLU A 49 2.90 -2.82 8.21
C GLU A 49 1.93 -1.94 9.02
N GLU A 50 1.13 -2.58 9.90
CA GLU A 50 -0.02 -1.96 10.55
C GLU A 50 0.30 -0.77 11.45
N ASP A 51 1.44 -0.80 12.17
CA ASP A 51 1.74 0.22 13.17
C ASP A 51 2.29 1.52 12.59
N CYS A 52 2.96 1.45 11.44
CA CYS A 52 3.64 2.60 10.84
C CYS A 52 3.11 2.94 9.45
N ASP A 53 3.35 2.04 8.51
CA ASP A 53 3.14 2.32 7.09
C ASP A 53 1.66 2.36 6.71
N ALA A 54 0.84 1.50 7.29
CA ALA A 54 -0.60 1.52 7.06
C ALA A 54 -1.23 2.82 7.56
N THR A 55 -0.81 3.30 8.72
CA THR A 55 -1.29 4.57 9.28
C THR A 55 -0.91 5.73 8.36
N MET A 56 0.30 5.75 7.86
CA MET A 56 0.76 6.78 6.91
C MET A 56 -0.12 6.79 5.65
N TYR A 57 -0.41 5.62 5.09
CA TYR A 57 -1.29 5.48 3.93
C TYR A 57 -2.71 5.98 4.22
N ILE A 58 -3.29 5.57 5.34
CA ILE A 58 -4.64 5.98 5.74
C ILE A 58 -4.72 7.49 5.89
N ASN A 59 -3.73 8.10 6.54
CA ASN A 59 -3.68 9.55 6.72
C ASN A 59 -3.55 10.28 5.38
N ALA A 60 -2.70 9.79 4.48
CA ALA A 60 -2.55 10.39 3.16
C ALA A 60 -3.84 10.32 2.34
N GLN A 61 -4.55 9.19 2.41
CA GLN A 61 -5.85 9.05 1.76
C GLN A 61 -6.90 9.98 2.36
N THR A 62 -6.93 10.09 3.68
CA THR A 62 -7.87 10.98 4.37
C THR A 62 -7.66 12.43 3.94
N GLU A 63 -6.41 12.88 3.83
CA GLU A 63 -6.08 14.22 3.34
C GLU A 63 -6.52 14.42 1.89
N ALA A 64 -6.53 13.35 1.10
CA ALA A 64 -6.99 13.39 -0.28
C ALA A 64 -8.52 13.25 -0.42
N GLY A 65 -9.25 13.22 0.69
CA GLY A 65 -10.72 13.08 0.68
C GLY A 65 -11.20 11.65 0.52
N VAL A 66 -10.37 10.66 0.87
CA VAL A 66 -10.70 9.24 0.74
C VAL A 66 -10.70 8.59 2.11
N GLN A 67 -11.81 7.95 2.47
CA GLN A 67 -11.91 7.15 3.68
C GLN A 67 -11.43 5.72 3.40
N VAL A 68 -10.51 5.22 4.21
CA VAL A 68 -10.02 3.85 4.11
C VAL A 68 -10.66 2.99 5.20
N ILE A 69 -11.28 1.91 4.79
CA ILE A 69 -11.81 0.90 5.71
C ILE A 69 -10.91 -0.33 5.61
N ALA A 70 -10.24 -0.67 6.71
CA ALA A 70 -9.43 -1.88 6.79
C ALA A 70 -10.32 -3.03 7.22
N LYS A 71 -10.46 -4.04 6.35
CA LYS A 71 -11.27 -5.22 6.61
C LYS A 71 -10.36 -6.39 6.96
N SER A 72 -10.60 -7.02 8.09
CA SER A 72 -9.83 -8.18 8.51
C SER A 72 -10.06 -9.36 7.56
N GLY A 73 -8.96 -9.89 7.04
CA GLY A 73 -8.97 -11.10 6.24
C GLY A 73 -8.77 -12.33 7.11
N LYS A 74 -8.33 -13.42 6.49
CA LYS A 74 -8.04 -14.66 7.17
C LYS A 74 -6.89 -14.45 8.17
N GLN A 75 -7.05 -14.98 9.38
CA GLN A 75 -5.96 -15.03 10.34
C GLN A 75 -5.11 -16.28 10.08
N TRP A 76 -3.80 -16.09 10.12
CA TRP A 76 -2.82 -17.12 9.85
C TRP A 76 -2.01 -17.43 11.10
N ALA A 77 -1.54 -18.67 11.24
CA ALA A 77 -0.52 -18.98 12.25
C ALA A 77 0.78 -18.25 11.90
N THR A 78 1.15 -18.27 10.62
CA THR A 78 2.21 -17.44 10.06
C THR A 78 1.68 -16.85 8.75
N CYS A 79 1.60 -15.53 8.67
CA CYS A 79 1.06 -14.88 7.48
C CYS A 79 2.00 -15.05 6.29
N PRO A 80 1.50 -15.49 5.11
CA PRO A 80 2.34 -15.63 3.90
C PRO A 80 3.10 -14.36 3.51
N VAL A 81 2.61 -13.19 3.90
CA VAL A 81 3.28 -11.90 3.61
C VAL A 81 4.72 -11.90 4.11
N ARG A 82 5.03 -12.61 5.18
CA ARG A 82 6.40 -12.71 5.72
C ARG A 82 7.41 -13.32 4.75
N PHE A 83 6.92 -14.04 3.74
CA PHE A 83 7.76 -14.67 2.71
C PHE A 83 7.87 -13.83 1.45
N PHE A 84 7.22 -12.68 1.40
CA PHE A 84 7.30 -11.74 0.29
C PHE A 84 8.57 -10.90 0.38
N LYS A 85 8.87 -10.12 -0.64
CA LYS A 85 10.07 -9.27 -0.66
C LYS A 85 9.86 -8.03 0.19
N ARG A 86 10.85 -7.68 1.02
CA ARG A 86 10.83 -6.45 1.82
C ARG A 86 10.95 -5.23 0.93
N VAL A 87 10.32 -4.14 1.34
CA VAL A 87 10.29 -2.89 0.57
C VAL A 87 11.70 -2.31 0.35
N GLU A 88 12.63 -2.50 1.28
CA GLU A 88 14.03 -2.04 1.09
C GLU A 88 14.72 -2.68 -0.12
N GLN A 89 14.21 -3.84 -0.56
CA GLN A 89 14.69 -4.52 -1.76
C GLN A 89 13.95 -4.04 -3.02
N LEU A 90 12.92 -3.26 -2.82
CA LEU A 90 12.26 -2.50 -3.86
C LEU A 90 13.18 -1.33 -4.21
N VAL A 91 14.18 -1.61 -5.01
CA VAL A 91 14.74 -0.50 -5.78
C VAL A 91 13.65 -0.09 -6.75
N VAL A 92 12.71 0.70 -6.23
CA VAL A 92 11.78 1.39 -7.10
C VAL A 92 12.65 2.42 -7.79
N SER A 93 13.21 2.04 -8.93
CA SER A 93 13.97 2.96 -9.74
C SER A 93 13.04 4.15 -10.04
N GLN A 94 13.61 5.34 -10.10
CA GLN A 94 12.86 6.52 -10.49
C GLN A 94 12.10 6.26 -11.79
N ALA A 95 12.68 5.46 -12.69
CA ALA A 95 12.04 5.07 -13.96
C ALA A 95 10.73 4.29 -13.73
N ALA A 96 10.70 3.38 -12.76
CA ALA A 96 9.48 2.62 -12.44
C ALA A 96 8.40 3.52 -11.86
N ILE A 97 8.77 4.48 -11.03
CA ILE A 97 7.85 5.48 -10.48
C ILE A 97 7.28 6.33 -11.62
N ASP A 98 8.12 6.82 -12.51
CA ASP A 98 7.72 7.65 -13.65
C ASP A 98 6.78 6.88 -14.58
N GLU A 99 7.07 5.62 -14.84
CA GLU A 99 6.22 4.76 -15.67
C GLU A 99 4.83 4.58 -15.04
N ALA A 100 4.76 4.38 -13.73
CA ALA A 100 3.50 4.26 -13.02
C ALA A 100 2.69 5.56 -13.10
N PHE A 101 3.35 6.71 -12.98
CA PHE A 101 2.73 8.02 -13.14
C PHE A 101 2.19 8.23 -14.55
N GLU A 102 2.96 7.90 -15.57
CA GLU A 102 2.56 8.04 -16.96
C GLU A 102 1.34 7.17 -17.27
N ALA A 103 1.32 5.94 -16.82
CA ALA A 103 0.20 5.03 -17.00
C ALA A 103 -1.07 5.57 -16.34
N SER A 104 -0.94 6.16 -15.15
CA SER A 104 -2.04 6.77 -14.42
C SER A 104 -2.57 8.01 -15.14
N ALA A 105 -1.67 8.88 -15.60
CA ALA A 105 -2.02 10.09 -16.34
C ALA A 105 -2.74 9.77 -17.64
N LYS A 106 -2.28 8.78 -18.39
CA LYS A 106 -2.92 8.34 -19.64
C LYS A 106 -4.36 7.87 -19.42
N ARG A 107 -4.62 7.20 -18.30
CA ARG A 107 -5.98 6.74 -17.98
C ARG A 107 -6.91 7.89 -17.65
N VAL A 108 -6.40 8.93 -17.02
CA VAL A 108 -7.19 10.12 -16.69
C VAL A 108 -7.48 10.96 -17.93
N LEU A 109 -6.54 11.01 -18.89
CA LEU A 109 -6.65 11.83 -20.09
C LEU A 109 -7.32 11.11 -21.27
N ALA A 110 -7.55 9.82 -21.16
CA ALA A 110 -8.15 9.03 -22.25
C ALA A 110 -9.67 9.13 -22.28
#